data_98b7ca4ecaba44416924b5713d311133
#
_entry.id   98b7ca4ecaba44416924b5713d311133
#
_cell.length_a   1.000
_cell.length_b   1.000
_cell.length_c   1.000
_cell.angle_alpha   90.00
_cell.angle_beta   90.00
_cell.angle_gamma   90.00
#
_symmetry.space_group_name_H-M   'P 1'
#
loop_
_entity.id
_entity.type
_entity.pdbx_description
1 polymer ?
#
loop_
_entity_poly.entity_id
_entity_poly.type
_entity_poly.pdbx_seq_one_letter_code
_entity_poly.pdbx_strand_id
1 'polypeptide(L)'
;VAAHVAAYAAHYRLGAVALERVWRNFHVDQVFRTDSRSMLRAGLRWLAALLSVGRLASPPDSLFDNTPLRRLLERRIDFDRVRSALSAGQLEALVISAAGYSSAQSYAFFEGRRGLAPGEDAWPRGVAAQIGLDHLMASSAVPFLFPPVRMHGEYFGDGAMRQVAPLSPAISLGADRLFVVGVRARQRAARSSEGMATRPSVGQLFGCMLDTLFM
;
A
#
# COMPACT_ATOMS: atom_id res chain seq x y z
N VAL A 1 -7.85 -1.90 3.69
CA VAL A 1 -9.06 -1.30 4.26
C VAL A 1 -10.07 -1.00 3.16
N ALA A 2 -9.76 -0.12 2.19
CA ALA A 2 -10.72 0.31 1.16
C ALA A 2 -11.39 -0.85 0.41
N ALA A 3 -10.63 -1.81 -0.12
CA ALA A 3 -11.16 -2.96 -0.83
C ALA A 3 -12.04 -3.86 0.05
N HIS A 4 -11.72 -3.98 1.36
CA HIS A 4 -12.57 -4.71 2.30
C HIS A 4 -13.90 -3.98 2.53
N VAL A 5 -13.86 -2.67 2.75
CA VAL A 5 -15.07 -1.85 2.91
C VAL A 5 -15.94 -1.92 1.64
N ALA A 6 -15.31 -1.84 0.46
CA ALA A 6 -15.98 -1.98 -0.83
C ALA A 6 -16.72 -3.33 -0.99
N ALA A 7 -16.09 -4.44 -0.56
CA ALA A 7 -16.72 -5.77 -0.57
C ALA A 7 -17.94 -5.89 0.36
N TYR A 8 -18.10 -4.96 1.29
CA TYR A 8 -19.26 -4.88 2.21
C TYR A 8 -20.11 -3.63 1.98
N ALA A 9 -20.10 -3.05 0.79
CA ALA A 9 -20.83 -1.82 0.47
C ALA A 9 -22.33 -1.91 0.81
N ALA A 10 -22.96 -3.07 0.64
CA ALA A 10 -24.34 -3.32 1.04
C ALA A 10 -24.56 -3.39 2.56
N HIS A 11 -23.51 -3.69 3.35
CA HIS A 11 -23.63 -4.01 4.77
C HIS A 11 -22.41 -3.49 5.58
N TYR A 12 -22.19 -2.18 5.59
CA TYR A 12 -21.02 -1.54 6.22
C TYR A 12 -20.76 -1.94 7.67
N ARG A 13 -21.83 -2.17 8.47
CA ARG A 13 -21.66 -2.60 9.86
C ARG A 13 -20.99 -3.96 9.96
N LEU A 14 -21.38 -4.92 9.10
CA LEU A 14 -20.75 -6.24 9.04
C LEU A 14 -19.30 -6.12 8.55
N GLY A 15 -19.05 -5.27 7.57
CA GLY A 15 -17.70 -4.96 7.08
C GLY A 15 -16.82 -4.38 8.18
N ALA A 16 -17.32 -3.43 8.96
CA ALA A 16 -16.59 -2.83 10.07
C ALA A 16 -16.22 -3.86 11.15
N VAL A 17 -17.16 -4.69 11.57
CA VAL A 17 -16.92 -5.76 12.57
C VAL A 17 -15.92 -6.80 12.03
N ALA A 18 -16.03 -7.18 10.76
CA ALA A 18 -15.09 -8.10 10.13
C ALA A 18 -13.68 -7.49 10.06
N LEU A 19 -13.57 -6.21 9.71
CA LEU A 19 -12.31 -5.47 9.66
C LEU A 19 -11.68 -5.35 11.06
N GLU A 20 -12.47 -5.01 12.08
CA GLU A 20 -12.02 -4.95 13.47
C GLU A 20 -11.45 -6.29 13.93
N ARG A 21 -12.11 -7.40 13.59
CA ARG A 21 -11.62 -8.74 13.91
C ARG A 21 -10.28 -9.05 13.23
N VAL A 22 -10.08 -8.61 11.99
CA VAL A 22 -8.80 -8.74 11.29
C VAL A 22 -7.72 -7.97 12.04
N TRP A 23 -7.97 -6.71 12.41
CA TRP A 23 -6.99 -5.87 13.11
C TRP A 23 -6.69 -6.34 14.53
N ARG A 24 -7.67 -6.85 15.28
CA ARG A 24 -7.46 -7.42 16.63
C ARG A 24 -6.54 -8.65 16.62
N ASN A 25 -6.56 -9.43 15.53
CA ASN A 25 -5.76 -10.65 15.37
C ASN A 25 -4.64 -10.47 14.34
N PHE A 26 -4.19 -9.22 14.17
CA PHE A 26 -3.17 -8.91 13.18
C PHE A 26 -1.78 -9.09 13.79
N HIS A 27 -0.96 -9.95 13.17
CA HIS A 27 0.40 -10.24 13.59
C HIS A 27 1.38 -10.01 12.45
N VAL A 28 2.63 -9.70 12.80
CA VAL A 28 3.69 -9.36 11.85
C VAL A 28 3.99 -10.51 10.88
N ASP A 29 3.90 -11.75 11.33
CA ASP A 29 4.09 -12.96 10.53
C ASP A 29 3.04 -13.15 9.43
N GLN A 30 1.90 -12.47 9.54
CA GLN A 30 0.88 -12.41 8.50
C GLN A 30 1.22 -11.42 7.37
N VAL A 31 2.20 -10.54 7.59
CA VAL A 31 2.63 -9.53 6.61
C VAL A 31 3.86 -9.98 5.86
N PHE A 32 4.88 -10.41 6.58
CA PHE A 32 6.13 -10.87 5.99
C PHE A 32 6.76 -11.99 6.83
N ARG A 33 7.63 -12.76 6.17
CA ARG A 33 8.35 -13.84 6.85
C ARG A 33 9.38 -13.25 7.79
N THR A 34 9.31 -13.66 9.07
CA THR A 34 10.21 -13.25 10.15
C THR A 34 11.23 -14.31 10.53
N ASP A 35 11.33 -15.41 9.77
CA ASP A 35 12.28 -16.46 10.07
C ASP A 35 13.74 -16.00 9.90
N SER A 36 14.56 -16.28 10.91
CA SER A 36 15.96 -15.84 10.98
C SER A 36 16.79 -16.27 9.78
N ARG A 37 16.46 -17.40 9.15
CA ARG A 37 17.16 -17.92 7.97
C ARG A 37 16.87 -17.10 6.72
N SER A 38 15.65 -16.65 6.50
CA SER A 38 15.30 -15.80 5.36
C SER A 38 15.89 -14.40 5.55
N MET A 39 15.86 -13.84 6.75
CA MET A 39 16.48 -12.55 7.08
C MET A 39 18.00 -12.60 6.89
N LEU A 40 18.68 -13.66 7.35
CA LEU A 40 20.12 -13.81 7.17
C LEU A 40 20.50 -13.94 5.68
N ARG A 41 19.74 -14.72 4.91
CA ARG A 41 19.96 -14.86 3.46
C ARG A 41 19.75 -13.54 2.72
N ALA A 42 18.69 -12.80 3.06
CA ALA A 42 18.44 -11.48 2.48
C ALA A 42 19.58 -10.51 2.82
N GLY A 43 20.00 -10.44 4.09
CA GLY A 43 21.13 -9.61 4.52
C GLY A 43 22.44 -9.97 3.82
N LEU A 44 22.78 -11.26 3.70
CA LEU A 44 23.97 -11.71 2.97
C LEU A 44 23.91 -11.37 1.48
N ARG A 45 22.77 -11.49 0.83
CA ARG A 45 22.59 -11.10 -0.58
C ARG A 45 22.78 -9.60 -0.78
N TRP A 46 22.21 -8.79 0.11
CA TRP A 46 22.42 -7.33 0.11
C TRP A 46 23.89 -6.97 0.32
N LEU A 47 24.55 -7.61 1.28
CA LEU A 47 25.97 -7.39 1.54
C LEU A 47 26.83 -7.80 0.33
N ALA A 48 26.56 -8.95 -0.26
CA ALA A 48 27.23 -9.41 -1.46
C ALA A 48 26.99 -8.45 -2.65
N ALA A 49 25.79 -7.95 -2.84
CA ALA A 49 25.47 -6.97 -3.89
C ALA A 49 26.22 -5.65 -3.68
N LEU A 50 26.30 -5.15 -2.45
CA LEU A 50 27.05 -3.94 -2.10
C LEU A 50 28.56 -4.10 -2.30
N LEU A 51 29.14 -5.24 -1.89
CA LEU A 51 30.58 -5.48 -1.99
C LEU A 51 31.03 -5.80 -3.42
N SER A 52 30.18 -6.41 -4.24
CA SER A 52 30.49 -6.81 -5.61
C SER A 52 30.19 -5.75 -6.68
N VAL A 53 29.71 -4.58 -6.28
CA VAL A 53 29.29 -3.52 -7.22
C VAL A 53 28.33 -4.06 -8.30
N GLY A 54 27.46 -5.01 -7.90
CA GLY A 54 26.46 -5.61 -8.81
C GLY A 54 27.00 -6.62 -9.83
N ARG A 55 28.29 -6.98 -9.78
CA ARG A 55 28.91 -7.91 -10.76
C ARG A 55 28.71 -9.40 -10.44
N LEU A 56 28.55 -9.76 -9.18
CA LEU A 56 28.46 -11.17 -8.74
C LEU A 56 27.06 -11.62 -8.37
N ALA A 57 26.16 -10.70 -8.04
CA ALA A 57 24.75 -11.04 -7.74
C ALA A 57 23.86 -9.86 -8.13
N SER A 58 22.71 -10.16 -8.75
CA SER A 58 21.65 -9.15 -8.88
C SER A 58 21.21 -8.70 -7.49
N PRO A 59 21.12 -7.38 -7.22
CA PRO A 59 20.64 -6.90 -5.95
C PRO A 59 19.24 -7.48 -5.68
N PRO A 60 18.94 -7.92 -4.46
CA PRO A 60 17.61 -8.39 -4.13
C PRO A 60 16.63 -7.22 -4.23
N ASP A 61 15.46 -7.48 -4.82
CA ASP A 61 14.42 -6.45 -5.05
C ASP A 61 13.82 -5.93 -3.75
N SER A 62 13.97 -6.67 -2.63
CA SER A 62 13.40 -6.32 -1.33
C SER A 62 14.10 -7.02 -0.16
N LEU A 63 13.90 -6.49 1.04
CA LEU A 63 14.39 -7.09 2.29
C LEU A 63 13.49 -8.23 2.79
N PHE A 64 12.17 -8.12 2.60
CA PHE A 64 11.20 -9.04 3.16
C PHE A 64 10.36 -9.72 2.09
N ASP A 65 10.06 -11.00 2.33
CA ASP A 65 9.09 -11.77 1.57
C ASP A 65 7.68 -11.48 2.12
N ASN A 66 6.85 -10.79 1.33
CA ASN A 66 5.47 -10.44 1.67
C ASN A 66 4.43 -11.47 1.17
N THR A 67 4.85 -12.69 0.85
CA THR A 67 3.93 -13.79 0.52
C THR A 67 2.83 -14.01 1.57
N PRO A 68 3.10 -13.89 2.90
CA PRO A 68 2.04 -13.99 3.90
C PRO A 68 0.96 -12.92 3.73
N LEU A 69 1.33 -11.66 3.44
CA LEU A 69 0.38 -10.57 3.19
C LEU A 69 -0.51 -10.90 1.98
N ARG A 70 0.09 -11.39 0.89
CA ARG A 70 -0.66 -11.81 -0.32
C ARG A 70 -1.74 -12.83 0.05
N ARG A 71 -1.38 -13.87 0.81
CA ARG A 71 -2.31 -14.92 1.27
C ARG A 71 -3.39 -14.37 2.22
N LEU A 72 -3.04 -13.43 3.09
CA LEU A 72 -3.99 -12.78 3.97
C LEU A 72 -5.04 -12.00 3.16
N LEU A 73 -4.61 -11.17 2.22
CA LEU A 73 -5.48 -10.37 1.36
C LEU A 73 -6.38 -11.26 0.49
N GLU A 74 -5.83 -12.31 -0.10
CA GLU A 74 -6.55 -13.28 -0.92
C GLU A 74 -7.69 -13.98 -0.15
N ARG A 75 -7.48 -14.28 1.12
CA ARG A 75 -8.50 -14.90 1.99
C ARG A 75 -9.52 -13.92 2.54
N ARG A 76 -9.19 -12.62 2.62
CA ARG A 76 -10.00 -11.60 3.32
C ARG A 76 -10.77 -10.68 2.40
N ILE A 77 -10.38 -10.60 1.14
CA ILE A 77 -10.99 -9.69 0.18
C ILE A 77 -11.67 -10.51 -0.91
N ASP A 78 -12.98 -10.37 -0.97
CA ASP A 78 -13.83 -10.97 -1.98
C ASP A 78 -14.09 -9.93 -3.08
N PHE A 79 -13.34 -10.04 -4.17
CA PHE A 79 -13.47 -9.13 -5.32
C PHE A 79 -14.79 -9.34 -6.09
N ASP A 80 -15.40 -10.52 -6.01
CA ASP A 80 -16.70 -10.75 -6.66
C ASP A 80 -17.80 -9.97 -5.95
N ARG A 81 -17.73 -9.82 -4.62
CA ARG A 81 -18.60 -8.91 -3.89
C ARG A 81 -18.40 -7.46 -4.28
N VAL A 82 -17.15 -7.02 -4.49
CA VAL A 82 -16.88 -5.65 -4.98
C VAL A 82 -17.59 -5.44 -6.33
N ARG A 83 -17.42 -6.35 -7.27
CA ARG A 83 -18.06 -6.28 -8.59
C ARG A 83 -19.60 -6.31 -8.51
N SER A 84 -20.13 -7.14 -7.64
CA SER A 84 -21.57 -7.20 -7.38
C SER A 84 -22.09 -5.88 -6.82
N ALA A 85 -21.36 -5.25 -5.89
CA ALA A 85 -21.72 -3.95 -5.33
C ALA A 85 -21.67 -2.82 -6.38
N LEU A 86 -20.66 -2.83 -7.27
CA LEU A 86 -20.57 -1.90 -8.40
C LEU A 86 -21.74 -2.07 -9.38
N SER A 87 -22.05 -3.30 -9.75
CA SER A 87 -23.16 -3.58 -10.69
C SER A 87 -24.53 -3.27 -10.10
N ALA A 88 -24.71 -3.42 -8.78
CA ALA A 88 -25.93 -3.07 -8.06
C ALA A 88 -26.05 -1.57 -7.72
N GLY A 89 -25.04 -0.74 -8.05
CA GLY A 89 -25.04 0.69 -7.73
C GLY A 89 -24.87 1.00 -6.24
N GLN A 90 -24.44 0.04 -5.44
CA GLN A 90 -24.17 0.21 -4.01
C GLN A 90 -22.76 0.81 -3.76
N LEU A 91 -21.90 0.70 -4.75
CA LEU A 91 -20.56 1.27 -4.81
C LEU A 91 -20.39 1.97 -6.17
N GLU A 92 -19.93 3.20 -6.17
CA GLU A 92 -19.66 3.93 -7.42
C GLU A 92 -18.33 3.53 -8.03
N ALA A 93 -17.27 3.45 -7.21
CA ALA A 93 -15.95 3.03 -7.63
C ALA A 93 -15.11 2.52 -6.45
N LEU A 94 -14.16 1.66 -6.77
CA LEU A 94 -13.01 1.33 -5.92
C LEU A 94 -11.74 1.87 -6.59
N VAL A 95 -10.94 2.64 -5.86
CA VAL A 95 -9.68 3.19 -6.35
C VAL A 95 -8.52 2.69 -5.50
N ILE A 96 -7.45 2.29 -6.15
CA ILE A 96 -6.19 1.87 -5.52
C ILE A 96 -5.06 2.68 -6.13
N SER A 97 -4.33 3.41 -5.30
CA SER A 97 -3.18 4.21 -5.74
C SER A 97 -1.90 3.38 -5.69
N ALA A 98 -1.05 3.57 -6.70
CA ALA A 98 0.29 3.00 -6.76
C ALA A 98 1.25 3.97 -7.47
N ALA A 99 2.56 3.83 -7.21
CA ALA A 99 3.59 4.63 -7.86
C ALA A 99 4.35 3.79 -8.88
N GLY A 100 4.41 4.25 -10.14
CA GLY A 100 5.20 3.63 -11.19
C GLY A 100 6.67 3.99 -11.05
N TYR A 101 7.55 2.99 -11.11
CA TYR A 101 9.00 3.21 -10.98
C TYR A 101 9.62 3.77 -12.25
N SER A 102 9.24 3.23 -13.43
CA SER A 102 9.83 3.65 -14.71
C SER A 102 9.26 4.98 -15.19
N SER A 103 7.94 5.17 -15.07
CA SER A 103 7.27 6.40 -15.46
C SER A 103 7.49 7.55 -14.48
N ALA A 104 7.88 7.22 -13.23
CA ALA A 104 7.96 8.14 -12.12
C ALA A 104 6.63 8.89 -11.87
N GLN A 105 5.48 8.25 -12.15
CA GLN A 105 4.14 8.83 -12.00
C GLN A 105 3.35 8.17 -10.88
N SER A 106 2.36 8.91 -10.34
CA SER A 106 1.32 8.35 -9.47
C SER A 106 0.15 7.88 -10.31
N TYR A 107 -0.32 6.68 -10.03
CA TYR A 107 -1.45 6.05 -10.70
C TYR A 107 -2.60 5.85 -9.73
N ALA A 108 -3.81 6.09 -10.22
CA ALA A 108 -5.06 5.71 -9.56
C ALA A 108 -5.75 4.64 -10.41
N PHE A 109 -5.53 3.38 -10.10
CA PHE A 109 -6.26 2.27 -10.72
C PHE A 109 -7.67 2.27 -10.16
N PHE A 110 -8.68 2.33 -11.03
CA PHE A 110 -10.07 2.35 -10.58
C PHE A 110 -10.93 1.33 -11.30
N GLU A 111 -11.82 0.70 -10.55
CA GLU A 111 -12.92 -0.10 -11.05
C GLU A 111 -14.20 0.60 -10.63
N GLY A 112 -15.00 1.03 -11.59
CA GLY A 112 -16.20 1.82 -11.35
C GLY A 112 -17.41 1.30 -12.14
N ARG A 113 -18.58 1.86 -11.87
CA ARG A 113 -19.76 1.58 -12.68
C ARG A 113 -19.54 2.01 -14.13
N ARG A 114 -20.29 1.43 -15.04
CA ARG A 114 -20.19 1.73 -16.49
C ARG A 114 -20.33 3.23 -16.77
N GLY A 115 -19.40 3.77 -17.55
CA GLY A 115 -19.39 5.20 -17.96
C GLY A 115 -18.74 6.13 -16.96
N LEU A 116 -18.24 5.64 -15.82
CA LEU A 116 -17.46 6.45 -14.91
C LEU A 116 -16.04 6.65 -15.48
N ALA A 117 -15.64 7.89 -15.67
CA ALA A 117 -14.31 8.26 -16.09
C ALA A 117 -13.82 9.47 -15.26
N PRO A 118 -12.56 9.50 -14.83
CA PRO A 118 -11.99 10.69 -14.23
C PRO A 118 -11.92 11.81 -15.28
N GLY A 119 -12.00 13.08 -14.84
CA GLY A 119 -11.79 14.23 -15.71
C GLY A 119 -10.42 14.19 -16.40
N GLU A 120 -10.28 14.85 -17.55
CA GLU A 120 -9.06 14.83 -18.37
C GLU A 120 -7.81 15.31 -17.62
N ASP A 121 -7.98 16.25 -16.67
CA ASP A 121 -6.89 16.80 -15.85
C ASP A 121 -6.75 16.10 -14.49
N ALA A 122 -7.30 14.89 -14.34
CA ALA A 122 -7.27 14.20 -13.05
C ALA A 122 -5.85 13.77 -12.64
N TRP A 123 -5.36 14.32 -11.57
CA TRP A 123 -4.17 13.87 -10.88
C TRP A 123 -4.55 13.00 -9.68
N PRO A 124 -4.01 11.81 -9.50
CA PRO A 124 -3.02 11.07 -10.30
C PRO A 124 -3.59 10.51 -11.59
N ARG A 125 -2.74 9.96 -12.47
CA ARG A 125 -3.17 9.35 -13.73
C ARG A 125 -4.20 8.24 -13.46
N GLY A 126 -5.46 8.50 -13.81
CA GLY A 126 -6.55 7.54 -13.68
C GLY A 126 -6.43 6.43 -14.73
N VAL A 127 -6.43 5.17 -14.29
CA VAL A 127 -6.40 4.00 -15.17
C VAL A 127 -7.58 3.10 -14.82
N ALA A 128 -8.50 2.94 -15.77
CA ALA A 128 -9.59 1.99 -15.63
C ALA A 128 -9.01 0.57 -15.67
N ALA A 129 -9.26 -0.20 -14.63
CA ALA A 129 -8.75 -1.56 -14.48
C ALA A 129 -9.69 -2.40 -13.62
N GLN A 130 -9.74 -3.69 -13.87
CA GLN A 130 -10.36 -4.62 -12.94
C GLN A 130 -9.43 -4.76 -11.73
N ILE A 131 -9.89 -4.25 -10.58
CA ILE A 131 -9.08 -4.27 -9.36
C ILE A 131 -8.95 -5.69 -8.84
N GLY A 132 -7.71 -6.09 -8.61
CA GLY A 132 -7.36 -7.41 -8.08
C GLY A 132 -6.26 -7.35 -7.04
N LEU A 133 -5.80 -8.52 -6.63
CA LEU A 133 -4.80 -8.69 -5.58
C LEU A 133 -3.49 -7.95 -5.87
N ASP A 134 -3.04 -7.96 -7.14
CA ASP A 134 -1.79 -7.31 -7.52
C ASP A 134 -1.83 -5.78 -7.34
N HIS A 135 -2.97 -5.15 -7.57
CA HIS A 135 -3.14 -3.72 -7.29
C HIS A 135 -2.98 -3.41 -5.79
N LEU A 136 -3.53 -4.27 -4.92
CA LEU A 136 -3.38 -4.12 -3.46
C LEU A 136 -1.95 -4.37 -3.01
N MET A 137 -1.30 -5.39 -3.58
CA MET A 137 0.11 -5.68 -3.30
C MET A 137 1.01 -4.53 -3.75
N ALA A 138 0.78 -3.97 -4.94
CA ALA A 138 1.51 -2.79 -5.43
C ALA A 138 1.32 -1.58 -4.52
N SER A 139 0.08 -1.29 -4.13
CA SER A 139 -0.27 -0.17 -3.23
C SER A 139 0.36 -0.27 -1.83
N SER A 140 0.79 -1.45 -1.43
CA SER A 140 1.44 -1.71 -0.15
C SER A 140 2.92 -2.09 -0.27
N ALA A 141 3.49 -2.03 -1.48
CA ALA A 141 4.88 -2.39 -1.74
C ALA A 141 5.83 -1.24 -1.37
N VAL A 142 6.07 -1.09 -0.07
CA VAL A 142 7.01 -0.10 0.47
C VAL A 142 8.41 -0.36 -0.10
N PRO A 143 9.06 0.65 -0.72
CA PRO A 143 10.38 0.50 -1.32
C PRO A 143 11.40 -0.09 -0.36
N PHE A 144 12.28 -0.90 -0.88
CA PHE A 144 13.31 -1.65 -0.15
C PHE A 144 12.76 -2.73 0.80
N LEU A 145 11.59 -2.51 1.42
CA LEU A 145 11.01 -3.47 2.36
C LEU A 145 10.31 -4.61 1.63
N PHE A 146 9.47 -4.30 0.65
CA PHE A 146 8.66 -5.27 -0.08
C PHE A 146 8.97 -5.26 -1.58
N PRO A 147 8.82 -6.42 -2.25
CA PRO A 147 9.09 -6.51 -3.67
C PRO A 147 8.11 -5.65 -4.48
N PRO A 148 8.60 -4.93 -5.51
CA PRO A 148 7.73 -4.22 -6.44
C PRO A 148 6.86 -5.20 -7.22
N VAL A 149 5.67 -4.76 -7.61
CA VAL A 149 4.70 -5.59 -8.35
C VAL A 149 4.70 -5.20 -9.81
N ARG A 150 4.87 -6.18 -10.70
CA ARG A 150 4.83 -5.96 -12.14
C ARG A 150 3.39 -6.02 -12.64
N MET A 151 2.89 -4.91 -13.21
CA MET A 151 1.56 -4.81 -13.83
C MET A 151 1.68 -3.90 -15.07
N HIS A 152 0.85 -4.13 -16.08
CA HIS A 152 0.76 -3.26 -17.28
C HIS A 152 2.10 -2.88 -17.91
N GLY A 153 3.09 -3.79 -17.86
CA GLY A 153 4.42 -3.57 -18.45
C GLY A 153 5.39 -2.75 -17.61
N GLU A 154 5.00 -2.31 -16.41
CA GLU A 154 5.81 -1.52 -15.49
C GLU A 154 5.85 -2.16 -14.09
N TYR A 155 6.86 -1.78 -13.29
CA TYR A 155 6.92 -2.13 -11.87
C TYR A 155 6.29 -1.01 -11.03
N PHE A 156 5.48 -1.41 -10.05
CA PHE A 156 4.77 -0.50 -9.16
C PHE A 156 5.16 -0.73 -7.70
N GLY A 157 5.18 0.36 -6.95
CA GLY A 157 5.37 0.40 -5.51
C GLY A 157 4.29 1.20 -4.81
N ASP A 158 4.47 1.42 -3.51
CA ASP A 158 3.50 2.06 -2.62
C ASP A 158 3.04 3.42 -3.15
N GLY A 159 1.72 3.60 -3.22
CA GLY A 159 1.10 4.84 -3.66
C GLY A 159 1.43 6.04 -2.79
N ALA A 160 1.70 5.83 -1.49
CA ALA A 160 2.05 6.88 -0.55
C ALA A 160 3.38 7.58 -0.87
N MET A 161 4.26 6.95 -1.65
CA MET A 161 5.52 7.56 -2.11
C MET A 161 5.33 8.89 -2.84
N ARG A 162 4.21 9.05 -3.53
CA ARG A 162 3.93 10.21 -4.38
C ARG A 162 2.62 10.91 -4.06
N GLN A 163 1.83 10.34 -3.18
CA GLN A 163 0.52 10.84 -2.82
C GLN A 163 0.23 10.59 -1.34
N VAL A 164 0.61 11.55 -0.52
CA VAL A 164 0.43 11.50 0.94
C VAL A 164 -1.05 11.49 1.36
N ALA A 165 -1.90 12.17 0.59
CA ALA A 165 -3.34 12.26 0.84
C ALA A 165 -4.12 11.97 -0.45
N PRO A 166 -4.53 10.71 -0.72
CA PRO A 166 -5.17 10.31 -1.97
C PRO A 166 -6.65 10.74 -2.03
N LEU A 167 -6.94 12.03 -1.87
CA LEU A 167 -8.29 12.59 -1.93
C LEU A 167 -8.71 12.93 -3.36
N SER A 168 -7.75 13.36 -4.19
CA SER A 168 -8.01 13.78 -5.56
C SER A 168 -8.69 12.72 -6.44
N PRO A 169 -8.39 11.41 -6.35
CA PRO A 169 -9.11 10.42 -7.14
C PRO A 169 -10.60 10.36 -6.81
N ALA A 170 -10.96 10.47 -5.53
CA ALA A 170 -12.37 10.46 -5.12
C ALA A 170 -13.11 11.70 -5.64
N ILE A 171 -12.48 12.88 -5.54
CA ILE A 171 -13.03 14.14 -6.04
C ILE A 171 -13.19 14.08 -7.57
N SER A 172 -12.17 13.63 -8.29
CA SER A 172 -12.18 13.50 -9.75
C SER A 172 -13.24 12.51 -10.26
N LEU A 173 -13.64 11.55 -9.44
CA LEU A 173 -14.72 10.62 -9.72
C LEU A 173 -16.10 11.10 -9.22
N GLY A 174 -16.20 12.38 -8.78
CA GLY A 174 -17.49 13.03 -8.46
C GLY A 174 -17.95 12.85 -7.02
N ALA A 175 -17.06 12.60 -6.05
CA ALA A 175 -17.46 12.55 -4.65
C ALA A 175 -17.77 13.94 -4.09
N ASP A 176 -18.99 14.16 -3.60
CA ASP A 176 -19.43 15.41 -2.96
C ASP A 176 -18.98 15.52 -1.50
N ARG A 177 -18.72 14.39 -0.85
CA ARG A 177 -18.32 14.32 0.56
C ARG A 177 -17.18 13.34 0.73
N LEU A 178 -16.21 13.71 1.56
CA LEU A 178 -15.04 12.89 1.85
C LEU A 178 -15.01 12.48 3.32
N PHE A 179 -14.89 11.18 3.55
CA PHE A 179 -14.59 10.63 4.87
C PHE A 179 -13.17 10.06 4.85
N VAL A 180 -12.27 10.70 5.62
CA VAL A 180 -10.84 10.38 5.61
C VAL A 180 -10.47 9.58 6.85
N VAL A 181 -9.92 8.38 6.65
CA VAL A 181 -9.36 7.54 7.72
C VAL A 181 -7.86 7.65 7.69
N GLY A 182 -7.29 8.40 8.63
CA GLY A 182 -5.86 8.54 8.81
C GLY A 182 -5.32 7.59 9.88
N VAL A 183 -4.13 7.06 9.67
CA VAL A 183 -3.43 6.19 10.65
C VAL A 183 -2.40 6.93 11.51
N ARG A 184 -2.18 8.24 11.27
CA ARG A 184 -1.26 9.03 12.08
C ARG A 184 -1.88 9.37 13.43
N ALA A 185 -1.25 8.92 14.49
CA ALA A 185 -1.52 9.46 15.82
C ALA A 185 -1.22 10.97 15.78
N ARG A 186 -2.19 11.79 16.25
CA ARG A 186 -1.92 13.21 16.50
C ARG A 186 -0.71 13.26 17.44
N GLN A 187 0.45 13.65 16.96
CA GLN A 187 1.59 13.89 17.85
C GLN A 187 1.12 14.94 18.85
N ARG A 188 0.77 14.52 20.06
CA ARG A 188 0.80 15.43 21.18
C ARG A 188 2.20 15.99 21.16
N ALA A 189 2.30 17.32 21.05
CA ALA A 189 3.57 18.01 21.11
C ALA A 189 4.42 17.31 22.17
N ALA A 190 5.42 16.58 21.70
CA ALA A 190 6.36 15.92 22.60
C ALA A 190 6.89 17.07 23.46
N ARG A 191 6.56 17.05 24.75
CA ARG A 191 7.32 17.84 25.71
C ARG A 191 8.76 17.51 25.37
N SER A 192 9.48 18.51 24.88
CA SER A 192 10.91 18.45 24.72
C SER A 192 11.47 17.90 26.03
N SER A 193 11.71 16.58 26.07
CA SER A 193 12.55 16.01 27.09
C SER A 193 13.93 16.59 26.76
N GLU A 194 14.39 17.52 27.59
CA GLU A 194 15.79 17.91 27.69
C GLU A 194 16.61 16.69 28.14
N GLY A 195 16.59 15.66 27.32
CA GLY A 195 17.38 14.45 27.45
C GLY A 195 18.59 14.59 26.55
N MET A 196 19.75 14.40 27.13
CA MET A 196 21.04 14.36 26.47
C MET A 196 20.95 13.70 25.10
N ALA A 197 21.34 14.43 24.05
CA ALA A 197 21.31 13.95 22.68
C ALA A 197 22.18 12.69 22.54
N THR A 198 21.57 11.52 22.54
CA THR A 198 22.24 10.26 22.24
C THR A 198 22.38 10.10 20.72
N ARG A 199 23.50 9.55 20.26
CA ARG A 199 23.68 9.28 18.83
C ARG A 199 22.55 8.38 18.32
N PRO A 200 21.86 8.77 17.23
CA PRO A 200 20.76 7.95 16.71
C PRO A 200 21.31 6.60 16.24
N SER A 201 20.58 5.53 16.54
CA SER A 201 20.89 4.21 16.02
C SER A 201 20.62 4.14 14.51
N VAL A 202 21.24 3.19 13.80
CA VAL A 202 20.98 2.95 12.38
C VAL A 202 19.49 2.69 12.12
N GLY A 203 18.80 2.01 13.04
CA GLY A 203 17.36 1.78 12.96
C GLY A 203 16.53 3.07 13.08
N GLN A 204 16.95 4.00 13.94
CA GLN A 204 16.30 5.31 14.06
C GLN A 204 16.53 6.18 12.82
N LEU A 205 17.74 6.17 12.24
CA LEU A 205 18.02 6.88 10.99
C LEU A 205 17.20 6.31 9.83
N PHE A 206 17.12 4.98 9.73
CA PHE A 206 16.32 4.31 8.71
C PHE A 206 14.81 4.58 8.90
N GLY A 207 14.32 4.54 10.14
CA GLY A 207 12.92 4.90 10.47
C GLY A 207 12.61 6.34 10.09
N CYS A 208 13.50 7.29 10.40
CA CYS A 208 13.34 8.69 10.02
C CYS A 208 13.37 8.88 8.50
N MET A 209 14.23 8.15 7.79
CA MET A 209 14.29 8.17 6.32
C MET A 209 12.99 7.63 5.70
N LEU A 210 12.46 6.52 6.22
CA LEU A 210 11.16 6.00 5.79
C LEU A 210 10.03 6.99 6.08
N ASP A 211 10.01 7.59 7.26
CA ASP A 211 8.99 8.58 7.65
C ASP A 211 9.01 9.80 6.72
N THR A 212 10.20 10.23 6.29
CA THR A 212 10.37 11.31 5.31
C THR A 212 9.89 10.92 3.91
N LEU A 213 10.08 9.65 3.51
CA LEU A 213 9.58 9.15 2.21
C LEU A 213 8.04 9.09 2.15
N PHE A 214 7.39 8.98 3.31
CA PHE A 214 5.93 8.86 3.42
C PHE A 214 5.26 10.12 4.01
N MET A 215 6.00 11.22 4.13
CA MET A 215 5.45 12.53 4.49
C MET A 215 4.93 13.29 3.28
#